data_5b5732ebe5e6fa045dcd8f6db99663ab
#
_entry.id   5b5732ebe5e6fa045dcd8f6db99663ab
#
_cell.length_a   1.000
_cell.length_b   1.000
_cell.length_c   1.000
_cell.angle_alpha   90.00
_cell.angle_beta   90.00
_cell.angle_gamma   90.00
#
_symmetry.space_group_name_H-M   'P 1'
#
loop_
_entity.id
_entity.type
_entity.pdbx_description
1 polymer ?
#
loop_
_entity_poly.entity_id
_entity_poly.type
_entity_poly.pdbx_seq_one_letter_code
_entity_poly.pdbx_strand_id
1 'polypeptide(L)'
;MDTIEIDLEKYNLKSLLDAKYPFLEKFREKAPGTFQHSQHVSDLCEAVALELGLNTDVAKVIGMYHDAGKITFPEAFYENQNDQGNIHDKLDPLISFHIISKHVADSALILIQLPEFPPELISPIVQHHGNTVLKSLFLKSGFKTDDLFRYRNTTPPESLEAIVLMICDSTEATLRSIEHSEGKVNIEEIVYNTIDRFEKDGQIDELRIGHSKKIKHALIATLKARYHNRSMADYEEDEEDIKTIKEVKKEKK
;
A
#
# COMPACT_ATOMS: atom_id res chain seq x y z
N MET A 1 19.44 0.19 12.78
CA MET A 1 18.51 -0.60 11.98
C MET A 1 19.19 -0.90 10.67
N ASP A 2 19.18 -2.14 10.28
CA ASP A 2 19.91 -2.62 9.13
C ASP A 2 19.14 -2.30 7.84
N THR A 3 19.86 -2.21 6.73
CA THR A 3 19.31 -2.08 5.38
C THR A 3 19.45 -3.40 4.63
N ILE A 4 18.61 -3.61 3.65
CA ILE A 4 18.62 -4.86 2.86
C ILE A 4 19.74 -4.80 1.84
N GLU A 5 20.60 -5.81 1.84
CA GLU A 5 21.64 -6.01 0.84
C GLU A 5 21.18 -7.05 -0.19
N ILE A 6 21.26 -6.71 -1.47
CA ILE A 6 20.89 -7.58 -2.58
C ILE A 6 22.04 -7.66 -3.58
N ASP A 7 22.29 -8.83 -4.08
CA ASP A 7 23.19 -9.04 -5.21
C ASP A 7 22.53 -8.56 -6.51
N LEU A 8 22.77 -7.29 -6.85
CA LEU A 8 22.25 -6.66 -8.07
C LEU A 8 22.88 -7.18 -9.36
N GLU A 9 23.99 -7.95 -9.28
CA GLU A 9 24.55 -8.65 -10.45
C GLU A 9 23.71 -9.90 -10.78
N LYS A 10 23.12 -10.51 -9.76
CA LYS A 10 22.27 -11.69 -9.90
C LYS A 10 20.83 -11.37 -10.27
N TYR A 11 20.27 -10.26 -9.75
CA TYR A 11 18.85 -9.93 -9.90
C TYR A 11 18.63 -8.61 -10.66
N ASN A 12 17.84 -8.67 -11.73
CA ASN A 12 17.41 -7.48 -12.46
C ASN A 12 16.08 -6.95 -11.90
N LEU A 13 16.15 -6.10 -10.87
CA LEU A 13 14.97 -5.53 -10.23
C LEU A 13 14.06 -4.74 -11.19
N LYS A 14 14.64 -4.10 -12.21
CA LYS A 14 13.86 -3.33 -13.20
C LYS A 14 12.98 -4.22 -14.07
N SER A 15 13.39 -5.46 -14.34
CA SER A 15 12.54 -6.40 -15.09
C SER A 15 11.29 -6.80 -14.31
N LEU A 16 11.37 -6.84 -12.97
CA LEU A 16 10.21 -7.09 -12.11
C LEU A 16 9.19 -5.93 -12.12
N LEU A 17 9.61 -4.74 -12.50
CA LEU A 17 8.77 -3.55 -12.59
C LEU A 17 8.24 -3.28 -14.01
N ASP A 18 8.65 -4.08 -15.00
CA ASP A 18 8.14 -3.97 -16.36
C ASP A 18 6.64 -4.32 -16.39
N ALA A 19 5.83 -3.43 -16.96
CA ALA A 19 4.38 -3.62 -17.08
C ALA A 19 3.98 -4.91 -17.83
N LYS A 20 4.89 -5.48 -18.63
CA LYS A 20 4.73 -6.75 -19.36
C LYS A 20 5.30 -7.96 -18.61
N TYR A 21 5.81 -7.77 -17.38
CA TYR A 21 6.26 -8.90 -16.59
C TYR A 21 5.06 -9.82 -16.29
N PRO A 22 5.14 -11.13 -16.60
CA PRO A 22 3.97 -12.02 -16.62
C PRO A 22 3.19 -12.04 -15.30
N PHE A 23 3.89 -11.93 -14.17
CA PHE A 23 3.22 -11.86 -12.89
C PHE A 23 2.43 -10.56 -12.73
N LEU A 24 2.97 -9.40 -13.14
CA LEU A 24 2.28 -8.11 -13.04
C LEU A 24 1.07 -8.03 -13.96
N GLU A 25 1.11 -8.65 -15.15
CA GLU A 25 -0.05 -8.77 -16.03
C GLU A 25 -1.16 -9.57 -15.35
N LYS A 26 -0.81 -10.74 -14.77
CA LYS A 26 -1.75 -11.57 -14.00
C LYS A 26 -2.28 -10.84 -12.76
N PHE A 27 -1.43 -10.10 -12.04
CA PHE A 27 -1.82 -9.36 -10.86
C PHE A 27 -2.85 -8.27 -11.19
N ARG A 28 -2.60 -7.49 -12.25
CA ARG A 28 -3.52 -6.48 -12.76
C ARG A 28 -4.86 -7.06 -13.20
N GLU A 29 -4.85 -8.23 -13.86
CA GLU A 29 -6.08 -8.91 -14.29
C GLU A 29 -6.90 -9.43 -13.11
N LYS A 30 -6.26 -10.08 -12.14
CA LYS A 30 -6.93 -10.79 -11.03
C LYS A 30 -7.36 -9.88 -9.89
N ALA A 31 -6.59 -8.86 -9.57
CA ALA A 31 -6.81 -7.96 -8.44
C ALA A 31 -6.50 -6.50 -8.84
N PRO A 32 -7.30 -5.90 -9.76
CA PRO A 32 -6.99 -4.59 -10.34
C PRO A 32 -6.93 -3.47 -9.29
N GLY A 33 -7.79 -3.50 -8.28
CA GLY A 33 -7.77 -2.52 -7.18
C GLY A 33 -6.50 -2.63 -6.34
N THR A 34 -6.10 -3.85 -5.98
CA THR A 34 -4.84 -4.08 -5.26
C THR A 34 -3.63 -3.73 -6.13
N PHE A 35 -3.66 -4.05 -7.42
CA PHE A 35 -2.58 -3.67 -8.34
C PHE A 35 -2.38 -2.16 -8.37
N GLN A 36 -3.46 -1.38 -8.48
CA GLN A 36 -3.40 0.08 -8.47
C GLN A 36 -2.87 0.61 -7.12
N HIS A 37 -3.35 0.05 -6.00
CA HIS A 37 -2.83 0.35 -4.67
C HIS A 37 -1.33 0.11 -4.60
N SER A 38 -0.86 -1.07 -5.03
CA SER A 38 0.55 -1.45 -5.00
C SER A 38 1.42 -0.54 -5.87
N GLN A 39 0.93 -0.07 -7.02
CA GLN A 39 1.63 0.95 -7.82
C GLN A 39 1.83 2.25 -7.02
N HIS A 40 0.79 2.71 -6.34
CA HIS A 40 0.87 3.93 -5.53
C HIS A 40 1.82 3.78 -4.34
N VAL A 41 1.78 2.64 -3.66
CA VAL A 41 2.72 2.32 -2.57
C VAL A 41 4.15 2.24 -3.08
N SER A 42 4.37 1.62 -4.25
CA SER A 42 5.66 1.55 -4.93
C SER A 42 6.26 2.94 -5.19
N ASP A 43 5.46 3.88 -5.70
CA ASP A 43 5.90 5.25 -5.96
C ASP A 43 6.23 6.00 -4.66
N LEU A 44 5.46 5.80 -3.60
CA LEU A 44 5.74 6.39 -2.29
C LEU A 44 7.03 5.81 -1.68
N CYS A 45 7.22 4.49 -1.78
CA CYS A 45 8.43 3.82 -1.30
C CYS A 45 9.69 4.32 -2.04
N GLU A 46 9.60 4.51 -3.37
CA GLU A 46 10.70 5.09 -4.17
C GLU A 46 11.08 6.48 -3.67
N ALA A 47 10.09 7.36 -3.51
CA ALA A 47 10.33 8.74 -3.08
C ALA A 47 10.94 8.81 -1.67
N VAL A 48 10.46 7.98 -0.75
CA VAL A 48 11.00 7.90 0.61
C VAL A 48 12.42 7.30 0.60
N ALA A 49 12.66 6.25 -0.17
CA ALA A 49 13.97 5.62 -0.30
C ALA A 49 15.01 6.59 -0.85
N LEU A 50 14.65 7.39 -1.85
CA LEU A 50 15.52 8.43 -2.41
C LEU A 50 15.93 9.45 -1.33
N GLU A 51 14.99 9.93 -0.53
CA GLU A 51 15.25 10.90 0.54
C GLU A 51 16.12 10.31 1.67
N LEU A 52 15.96 9.01 1.94
CA LEU A 52 16.75 8.29 2.95
C LEU A 52 18.11 7.84 2.46
N GLY A 53 18.36 7.82 1.14
CA GLY A 53 19.59 7.28 0.53
C GLY A 53 19.59 5.75 0.48
N LEU A 54 18.42 5.12 0.44
CA LEU A 54 18.24 3.68 0.25
C LEU A 54 18.22 3.32 -1.25
N ASN A 55 18.26 2.02 -1.56
CA ASN A 55 18.11 1.56 -2.93
C ASN A 55 16.65 1.73 -3.39
N THR A 56 16.44 2.63 -4.35
CA THR A 56 15.10 2.97 -4.86
C THR A 56 14.44 1.82 -5.63
N ASP A 57 15.21 1.02 -6.40
CA ASP A 57 14.67 -0.14 -7.12
C ASP A 57 14.19 -1.22 -6.15
N VAL A 58 14.90 -1.44 -5.03
CA VAL A 58 14.46 -2.32 -3.93
C VAL A 58 13.15 -1.82 -3.35
N ALA A 59 13.08 -0.54 -2.99
CA ALA A 59 11.88 0.06 -2.39
C ALA A 59 10.67 -0.01 -3.34
N LYS A 60 10.89 0.20 -4.64
CA LYS A 60 9.84 0.05 -5.65
C LYS A 60 9.31 -1.38 -5.73
N VAL A 61 10.23 -2.35 -5.77
CA VAL A 61 9.84 -3.77 -5.89
C VAL A 61 9.06 -4.21 -4.66
N ILE A 62 9.53 -3.94 -3.44
CA ILE A 62 8.78 -4.33 -2.24
C ILE A 62 7.40 -3.65 -2.19
N GLY A 63 7.30 -2.36 -2.58
CA GLY A 63 6.03 -1.65 -2.66
C GLY A 63 5.08 -2.24 -3.71
N MET A 64 5.60 -2.66 -4.88
CA MET A 64 4.78 -3.23 -5.95
C MET A 64 4.26 -4.63 -5.61
N TYR A 65 5.01 -5.42 -4.84
CA TYR A 65 4.76 -6.83 -4.62
C TYR A 65 4.24 -7.19 -3.21
N HIS A 66 4.14 -6.22 -2.27
CA HIS A 66 3.79 -6.51 -0.87
C HIS A 66 2.46 -7.25 -0.73
N ASP A 67 1.51 -6.92 -1.57
CA ASP A 67 0.14 -7.43 -1.57
C ASP A 67 -0.11 -8.52 -2.64
N ALA A 68 0.93 -9.10 -3.22
CA ALA A 68 0.83 -10.13 -4.26
C ALA A 68 -0.10 -11.28 -3.89
N GLY A 69 -0.18 -11.63 -2.61
CA GLY A 69 -1.03 -12.72 -2.09
C GLY A 69 -2.53 -12.45 -2.21
N LYS A 70 -2.97 -11.21 -2.33
CA LYS A 70 -4.38 -10.87 -2.50
C LYS A 70 -4.98 -11.42 -3.81
N ILE A 71 -4.16 -11.82 -4.79
CA ILE A 71 -4.65 -12.50 -6.01
C ILE A 71 -5.29 -13.85 -5.75
N THR A 72 -5.07 -14.45 -4.58
CA THR A 72 -5.64 -15.77 -4.23
C THR A 72 -7.12 -15.67 -3.87
N PHE A 73 -7.57 -14.53 -3.34
CA PHE A 73 -8.95 -14.25 -2.98
C PHE A 73 -9.24 -12.74 -3.04
N PRO A 74 -9.23 -12.13 -4.26
CA PRO A 74 -9.32 -10.67 -4.42
C PRO A 74 -10.54 -10.03 -3.79
N GLU A 75 -11.70 -10.69 -3.89
CA GLU A 75 -12.99 -10.22 -3.37
C GLU A 75 -13.05 -10.12 -1.84
N ALA A 76 -12.07 -10.68 -1.13
CA ALA A 76 -11.92 -10.46 0.30
C ALA A 76 -11.42 -9.05 0.65
N PHE A 77 -10.89 -8.31 -0.33
CA PHE A 77 -10.28 -7.01 -0.11
C PHE A 77 -11.11 -5.91 -0.74
N TYR A 78 -11.41 -4.89 0.08
CA TYR A 78 -12.35 -3.82 -0.26
C TYR A 78 -12.06 -3.16 -1.62
N GLU A 79 -10.80 -2.94 -1.93
CA GLU A 79 -10.35 -2.32 -3.17
C GLU A 79 -10.66 -3.12 -4.46
N ASN A 80 -11.00 -4.41 -4.32
CA ASN A 80 -11.41 -5.28 -5.44
C ASN A 80 -12.88 -5.65 -5.39
N GLN A 81 -13.63 -5.19 -4.37
CA GLN A 81 -15.05 -5.50 -4.25
C GLN A 81 -15.87 -4.69 -5.25
N ASN A 82 -16.87 -5.34 -5.82
CA ASN A 82 -17.89 -4.74 -6.66
C ASN A 82 -19.16 -4.47 -5.80
N ASP A 83 -20.24 -3.99 -6.40
CA ASP A 83 -21.53 -3.65 -5.76
C ASP A 83 -22.24 -4.82 -5.02
N GLN A 84 -21.61 -5.99 -4.93
CA GLN A 84 -22.19 -7.18 -4.26
C GLN A 84 -22.11 -7.11 -2.71
N GLY A 85 -21.49 -6.06 -2.16
CA GLY A 85 -21.34 -5.88 -0.72
C GLY A 85 -20.10 -6.57 -0.14
N ASN A 86 -19.78 -6.22 1.11
CA ASN A 86 -18.59 -6.72 1.81
C ASN A 86 -18.83 -8.12 2.39
N ILE A 87 -18.06 -9.13 1.97
CA ILE A 87 -18.18 -10.50 2.47
C ILE A 87 -18.00 -10.58 4.01
N HIS A 88 -17.18 -9.68 4.57
CA HIS A 88 -16.87 -9.63 6.01
C HIS A 88 -18.04 -9.13 6.89
N ASP A 89 -19.11 -8.62 6.30
CA ASP A 89 -20.29 -8.21 7.06
C ASP A 89 -21.13 -9.42 7.53
N LYS A 90 -20.92 -10.58 6.89
CA LYS A 90 -21.65 -11.83 7.18
C LYS A 90 -20.78 -12.87 7.87
N LEU A 91 -19.49 -12.63 8.04
CA LEU A 91 -18.54 -13.58 8.62
C LEU A 91 -18.27 -13.25 10.10
N ASP A 92 -17.92 -14.30 10.84
CA ASP A 92 -17.33 -14.12 12.17
C ASP A 92 -16.07 -13.26 12.07
N PRO A 93 -15.86 -12.28 12.97
CA PRO A 93 -14.72 -11.38 12.93
C PRO A 93 -13.36 -12.09 12.96
N LEU A 94 -13.23 -13.24 13.64
CA LEU A 94 -11.99 -14.00 13.67
C LEU A 94 -11.75 -14.72 12.34
N ILE A 95 -12.80 -15.23 11.68
CA ILE A 95 -12.71 -15.78 10.33
C ILE A 95 -12.28 -14.68 9.36
N SER A 96 -12.88 -13.50 9.44
CA SER A 96 -12.50 -12.33 8.66
C SER A 96 -11.02 -11.94 8.85
N PHE A 97 -10.55 -11.97 10.10
CA PHE A 97 -9.15 -11.73 10.41
C PHE A 97 -8.22 -12.73 9.72
N HIS A 98 -8.55 -14.02 9.79
CA HIS A 98 -7.72 -15.06 9.15
C HIS A 98 -7.69 -14.94 7.64
N ILE A 99 -8.82 -14.61 7.01
CA ILE A 99 -8.89 -14.37 5.56
C ILE A 99 -8.02 -13.18 5.17
N ILE A 100 -8.16 -12.06 5.89
CA ILE A 100 -7.42 -10.83 5.58
C ILE A 100 -5.92 -11.03 5.83
N SER A 101 -5.52 -11.54 7.00
CA SER A 101 -4.10 -11.68 7.35
C SER A 101 -3.35 -12.72 6.52
N LYS A 102 -4.08 -13.68 5.91
CA LYS A 102 -3.50 -14.74 5.09
C LYS A 102 -2.72 -14.23 3.88
N HIS A 103 -3.11 -13.07 3.29
CA HIS A 103 -2.44 -12.54 2.10
C HIS A 103 -0.94 -12.33 2.30
N VAL A 104 -0.48 -12.04 3.51
CA VAL A 104 0.95 -11.87 3.84
C VAL A 104 1.72 -13.16 3.56
N ALA A 105 1.23 -14.29 4.08
CA ALA A 105 1.81 -15.60 3.83
C ALA A 105 1.67 -16.02 2.35
N ASP A 106 0.51 -15.75 1.75
CA ASP A 106 0.27 -16.05 0.33
C ASP A 106 1.21 -15.21 -0.57
N SER A 107 1.52 -13.95 -0.21
CA SER A 107 2.54 -13.15 -0.92
C SER A 107 3.90 -13.85 -0.89
N ALA A 108 4.38 -14.26 0.28
CA ALA A 108 5.65 -14.98 0.39
C ALA A 108 5.66 -16.28 -0.44
N LEU A 109 4.59 -17.07 -0.37
CA LEU A 109 4.46 -18.34 -1.11
C LEU A 109 4.44 -18.15 -2.64
N ILE A 110 3.88 -17.05 -3.11
CA ILE A 110 3.87 -16.70 -4.53
C ILE A 110 5.26 -16.24 -4.97
N LEU A 111 5.85 -15.31 -4.21
CA LEU A 111 7.10 -14.66 -4.59
C LEU A 111 8.31 -15.61 -4.58
N ILE A 112 8.35 -16.56 -3.64
CA ILE A 112 9.42 -17.58 -3.61
C ILE A 112 9.40 -18.51 -4.83
N GLN A 113 8.28 -18.58 -5.55
CA GLN A 113 8.14 -19.36 -6.78
C GLN A 113 8.56 -18.60 -8.04
N LEU A 114 8.87 -17.31 -7.94
CA LEU A 114 9.37 -16.50 -9.04
C LEU A 114 10.90 -16.55 -9.05
N PRO A 115 11.54 -17.21 -10.02
CA PRO A 115 13.00 -17.39 -10.02
C PRO A 115 13.79 -16.08 -10.05
N GLU A 116 13.19 -15.05 -10.63
CA GLU A 116 13.81 -13.73 -10.77
C GLU A 116 13.61 -12.85 -9.53
N PHE A 117 12.78 -13.26 -8.57
CA PHE A 117 12.49 -12.48 -7.37
C PHE A 117 13.55 -12.74 -6.28
N PRO A 118 14.23 -11.70 -5.77
CA PRO A 118 15.23 -11.87 -4.73
C PRO A 118 14.58 -12.36 -3.42
N PRO A 119 15.03 -13.48 -2.84
CA PRO A 119 14.46 -13.99 -1.59
C PRO A 119 14.66 -13.03 -0.40
N GLU A 120 15.67 -12.17 -0.44
CA GLU A 120 15.94 -11.15 0.55
C GLU A 120 14.79 -10.12 0.68
N LEU A 121 14.02 -9.93 -0.40
CA LEU A 121 12.87 -9.00 -0.41
C LEU A 121 11.60 -9.61 0.19
N ILE A 122 11.57 -10.89 0.47
CA ILE A 122 10.42 -11.55 1.10
C ILE A 122 10.26 -11.08 2.55
N SER A 123 11.36 -10.90 3.29
CA SER A 123 11.32 -10.48 4.69
C SER A 123 10.58 -9.15 4.89
N PRO A 124 10.94 -8.02 4.24
CA PRO A 124 10.20 -6.77 4.40
C PRO A 124 8.73 -6.88 3.96
N ILE A 125 8.45 -7.71 2.95
CA ILE A 125 7.07 -7.93 2.47
C ILE A 125 6.23 -8.63 3.55
N VAL A 126 6.71 -9.67 4.21
CA VAL A 126 5.94 -10.32 5.28
C VAL A 126 5.83 -9.48 6.55
N GLN A 127 6.64 -8.44 6.68
CA GLN A 127 6.66 -7.53 7.83
C GLN A 127 5.83 -6.25 7.62
N HIS A 128 5.21 -6.02 6.45
CA HIS A 128 4.61 -4.73 6.11
C HIS A 128 3.41 -4.33 7.00
N HIS A 129 2.77 -5.26 7.67
CA HIS A 129 1.76 -4.95 8.69
C HIS A 129 2.31 -4.91 10.11
N GLY A 130 3.60 -5.17 10.31
CA GLY A 130 4.22 -5.26 11.63
C GLY A 130 3.54 -6.31 12.51
N ASN A 131 3.54 -6.08 13.81
CA ASN A 131 2.72 -6.84 14.76
C ASN A 131 1.48 -6.06 15.22
N THR A 132 0.90 -5.26 14.33
CA THR A 132 -0.29 -4.44 14.59
C THR A 132 -1.55 -5.28 14.82
N VAL A 133 -2.55 -4.68 15.45
CA VAL A 133 -3.84 -5.31 15.70
C VAL A 133 -4.88 -4.78 14.71
N LEU A 134 -5.67 -5.66 14.09
CA LEU A 134 -6.85 -5.27 13.31
C LEU A 134 -7.99 -4.85 14.26
N LYS A 135 -7.87 -3.62 14.81
CA LYS A 135 -8.77 -3.10 15.86
C LYS A 135 -10.25 -3.13 15.47
N SER A 136 -10.60 -2.88 14.21
CA SER A 136 -11.98 -2.89 13.74
C SER A 136 -12.64 -4.26 13.89
N LEU A 137 -11.93 -5.32 13.53
CA LEU A 137 -12.43 -6.69 13.68
C LEU A 137 -12.47 -7.13 15.13
N PHE A 138 -11.45 -6.76 15.92
CA PHE A 138 -11.45 -7.01 17.35
C PHE A 138 -12.65 -6.36 18.04
N LEU A 139 -12.95 -5.11 17.74
CA LEU A 139 -14.12 -4.42 18.30
C LEU A 139 -15.44 -5.06 17.87
N LYS A 140 -15.56 -5.49 16.61
CA LYS A 140 -16.75 -6.23 16.13
C LYS A 140 -16.95 -7.57 16.83
N SER A 141 -15.87 -8.22 17.29
CA SER A 141 -15.96 -9.55 17.94
C SER A 141 -16.61 -9.53 19.32
N GLY A 142 -16.62 -8.38 20.00
CA GLY A 142 -17.05 -8.28 21.38
C GLY A 142 -16.14 -8.99 22.40
N PHE A 143 -14.95 -9.45 21.99
CA PHE A 143 -13.98 -10.09 22.88
C PHE A 143 -13.39 -9.11 23.90
N LYS A 144 -12.91 -9.68 25.01
CA LYS A 144 -12.20 -8.90 26.03
C LYS A 144 -10.79 -8.58 25.60
N THR A 145 -10.17 -7.59 26.25
CA THR A 145 -8.81 -7.10 25.96
C THR A 145 -7.77 -8.23 25.96
N ASP A 146 -7.95 -9.26 26.78
CA ASP A 146 -7.06 -10.42 26.86
C ASP A 146 -7.02 -11.28 25.59
N ASP A 147 -8.03 -11.15 24.72
CA ASP A 147 -8.09 -11.84 23.42
C ASP A 147 -7.50 -11.03 22.27
N LEU A 148 -6.94 -9.84 22.53
CA LEU A 148 -6.39 -8.93 21.51
C LEU A 148 -5.32 -9.61 20.64
N PHE A 149 -4.54 -10.53 21.20
CA PHE A 149 -3.49 -11.27 20.49
C PHE A 149 -4.02 -12.07 19.30
N ARG A 150 -5.30 -12.47 19.31
CA ARG A 150 -5.94 -13.24 18.23
C ARG A 150 -6.13 -12.42 16.95
N TYR A 151 -6.09 -11.09 17.06
CA TYR A 151 -6.27 -10.14 15.96
C TYR A 151 -4.98 -9.37 15.66
N ARG A 152 -3.84 -9.91 16.09
CA ARG A 152 -2.52 -9.31 15.93
C ARG A 152 -1.77 -9.98 14.77
N ASN A 153 -1.17 -9.18 13.90
CA ASN A 153 -0.16 -9.63 12.96
C ASN A 153 1.10 -10.07 13.71
N THR A 154 2.01 -10.81 13.06
CA THR A 154 2.99 -11.61 13.81
C THR A 154 4.41 -11.06 13.78
N THR A 155 4.79 -10.28 12.79
CA THR A 155 6.19 -9.98 12.54
C THR A 155 6.45 -8.47 12.54
N PRO A 156 7.13 -7.93 13.57
CA PRO A 156 7.51 -6.51 13.58
C PRO A 156 8.51 -6.22 12.45
N PRO A 157 8.60 -4.96 11.98
CA PRO A 157 9.57 -4.59 10.96
C PRO A 157 11.00 -4.61 11.52
N GLU A 158 11.93 -5.27 10.82
CA GLU A 158 13.32 -5.47 11.23
C GLU A 158 14.31 -4.66 10.41
N SER A 159 13.88 -4.13 9.24
CA SER A 159 14.71 -3.30 8.37
C SER A 159 14.09 -1.92 8.14
N LEU A 160 14.91 -0.97 7.68
CA LEU A 160 14.42 0.36 7.34
C LEU A 160 13.45 0.30 6.15
N GLU A 161 13.68 -0.59 5.19
CA GLU A 161 12.80 -0.84 4.05
C GLU A 161 11.44 -1.38 4.48
N ALA A 162 11.39 -2.28 5.47
CA ALA A 162 10.14 -2.80 6.02
C ALA A 162 9.33 -1.69 6.73
N ILE A 163 9.99 -0.79 7.46
CA ILE A 163 9.34 0.38 8.07
C ILE A 163 8.80 1.32 6.99
N VAL A 164 9.60 1.61 5.97
CA VAL A 164 9.18 2.48 4.86
C VAL A 164 7.96 1.90 4.18
N LEU A 165 7.97 0.61 3.85
CA LEU A 165 6.84 -0.08 3.24
C LEU A 165 5.59 0.01 4.13
N MET A 166 5.70 -0.32 5.42
CA MET A 166 4.59 -0.27 6.38
C MET A 166 3.96 1.13 6.48
N ILE A 167 4.78 2.19 6.51
CA ILE A 167 4.29 3.57 6.58
C ILE A 167 3.63 3.98 5.26
N CYS A 168 4.24 3.66 4.11
CA CYS A 168 3.71 4.00 2.79
C CYS A 168 2.38 3.31 2.51
N ASP A 169 2.29 2.00 2.76
CA ASP A 169 1.07 1.20 2.62
C ASP A 169 -0.06 1.78 3.48
N SER A 170 0.20 1.97 4.77
CA SER A 170 -0.80 2.50 5.69
C SER A 170 -1.25 3.93 5.35
N THR A 171 -0.35 4.75 4.82
CA THR A 171 -0.67 6.12 4.38
C THR A 171 -1.57 6.08 3.14
N GLU A 172 -1.22 5.27 2.14
CA GLU A 172 -2.02 5.11 0.91
C GLU A 172 -3.40 4.54 1.20
N ALA A 173 -3.48 3.48 2.02
CA ALA A 173 -4.76 2.87 2.40
C ALA A 173 -5.68 3.86 3.15
N THR A 174 -5.11 4.72 4.01
CA THR A 174 -5.88 5.77 4.71
C THR A 174 -6.40 6.81 3.74
N LEU A 175 -5.57 7.28 2.81
CA LEU A 175 -5.97 8.26 1.78
C LEU A 175 -7.10 7.70 0.92
N ARG A 176 -6.95 6.49 0.41
CA ARG A 176 -7.97 5.81 -0.40
C ARG A 176 -9.30 5.67 0.36
N SER A 177 -9.26 5.32 1.64
CA SER A 177 -10.47 5.20 2.47
C SER A 177 -11.20 6.53 2.62
N ILE A 178 -10.47 7.66 2.77
CA ILE A 178 -11.06 9.00 2.87
C ILE A 178 -11.64 9.44 1.52
N GLU A 179 -10.94 9.19 0.41
CA GLU A 179 -11.42 9.48 -0.94
C GLU A 179 -12.75 8.77 -1.23
N HIS A 180 -12.85 7.50 -0.89
CA HIS A 180 -14.09 6.72 -1.07
C HIS A 180 -15.27 7.21 -0.22
N SER A 181 -14.99 7.80 0.95
CA SER A 181 -16.03 8.37 1.81
C SER A 181 -16.34 9.83 1.49
N GLU A 182 -15.84 10.37 0.37
CA GLU A 182 -15.95 11.79 -0.03
C GLU A 182 -15.45 12.76 1.07
N GLY A 183 -14.54 12.28 1.91
CA GLY A 183 -13.98 13.03 3.02
C GLY A 183 -12.96 14.06 2.55
N LYS A 184 -12.82 15.14 3.31
CA LYS A 184 -11.79 16.16 3.03
C LYS A 184 -10.39 15.60 3.36
N VAL A 185 -9.54 15.51 2.34
CA VAL A 185 -8.15 15.03 2.49
C VAL A 185 -7.28 16.13 3.08
N ASN A 186 -6.62 15.83 4.21
CA ASN A 186 -5.53 16.62 4.77
C ASN A 186 -4.26 15.74 4.80
N ILE A 187 -3.41 15.91 3.80
CA ILE A 187 -2.22 15.08 3.59
C ILE A 187 -1.28 15.12 4.79
N GLU A 188 -0.99 16.31 5.32
CA GLU A 188 -0.10 16.44 6.47
C GLU A 188 -0.64 15.67 7.67
N GLU A 189 -1.91 15.87 8.00
CA GLU A 189 -2.56 15.22 9.13
C GLU A 189 -2.53 13.70 9.00
N ILE A 190 -2.80 13.16 7.80
CA ILE A 190 -2.78 11.73 7.54
C ILE A 190 -1.38 11.16 7.76
N VAL A 191 -0.34 11.80 7.20
CA VAL A 191 1.05 11.35 7.34
C VAL A 191 1.50 11.41 8.81
N TYR A 192 1.21 12.52 9.52
CA TYR A 192 1.55 12.65 10.93
C TYR A 192 0.83 11.60 11.78
N ASN A 193 -0.48 11.43 11.60
CA ASN A 193 -1.26 10.48 12.38
C ASN A 193 -0.85 9.02 12.12
N THR A 194 -0.45 8.69 10.89
CA THR A 194 0.05 7.36 10.55
C THR A 194 1.34 7.04 11.31
N ILE A 195 2.31 7.94 11.28
CA ILE A 195 3.60 7.75 11.96
C ILE A 195 3.42 7.76 13.48
N ASP A 196 2.67 8.71 14.03
CA ASP A 196 2.35 8.78 15.45
C ASP A 196 1.68 7.51 15.98
N ARG A 197 0.82 6.90 15.17
CA ARG A 197 0.20 5.61 15.52
C ARG A 197 1.23 4.50 15.62
N PHE A 198 2.15 4.39 14.66
CA PHE A 198 3.19 3.37 14.69
C PHE A 198 4.21 3.59 15.81
N GLU A 199 4.53 4.85 16.14
CA GLU A 199 5.34 5.20 17.33
C GLU A 199 4.63 4.73 18.60
N LYS A 200 3.36 5.07 18.78
CA LYS A 200 2.58 4.67 19.98
C LYS A 200 2.36 3.16 20.10
N ASP A 201 2.28 2.45 18.98
CA ASP A 201 2.12 1.00 18.94
C ASP A 201 3.48 0.26 19.03
N GLY A 202 4.62 0.98 19.17
CA GLY A 202 5.98 0.42 19.31
C GLY A 202 6.50 -0.27 18.05
N GLN A 203 5.94 0.05 16.86
CA GLN A 203 6.33 -0.59 15.59
C GLN A 203 7.64 -0.03 15.04
N ILE A 204 7.99 1.20 15.40
CA ILE A 204 9.09 1.96 14.81
C ILE A 204 10.01 2.58 15.88
N ASP A 205 10.08 1.96 17.06
CA ASP A 205 10.89 2.44 18.19
C ASP A 205 12.36 2.63 17.84
N GLU A 206 12.89 1.81 16.93
CA GLU A 206 14.28 1.91 16.47
C GLU A 206 14.50 2.94 15.36
N LEU A 207 13.42 3.59 14.87
CA LEU A 207 13.54 4.58 13.80
C LEU A 207 14.19 5.87 14.35
N ARG A 208 15.30 6.25 13.76
CA ARG A 208 15.98 7.49 14.15
C ARG A 208 15.10 8.71 13.83
N ILE A 209 15.09 9.70 14.71
CA ILE A 209 14.33 10.95 14.52
C ILE A 209 14.63 11.62 13.17
N GLY A 210 15.89 11.56 12.70
CA GLY A 210 16.28 12.07 11.39
C GLY A 210 15.59 11.36 10.24
N HIS A 211 15.43 10.02 10.32
CA HIS A 211 14.72 9.23 9.32
C HIS A 211 13.22 9.53 9.35
N SER A 212 12.60 9.61 10.54
CA SER A 212 11.19 9.98 10.68
C SER A 212 10.86 11.32 10.00
N LYS A 213 11.72 12.35 10.18
CA LYS A 213 11.56 13.65 9.52
C LYS A 213 11.64 13.55 7.99
N LYS A 214 12.60 12.79 7.47
CA LYS A 214 12.78 12.59 6.03
C LYS A 214 11.60 11.83 5.42
N ILE A 215 11.11 10.79 6.08
CA ILE A 215 9.92 10.03 5.66
C ILE A 215 8.70 10.96 5.57
N LYS A 216 8.43 11.74 6.63
CA LYS A 216 7.34 12.72 6.64
C LYS A 216 7.45 13.71 5.48
N HIS A 217 8.64 14.27 5.28
CA HIS A 217 8.89 15.23 4.21
C HIS A 217 8.63 14.62 2.82
N ALA A 218 9.21 13.46 2.52
CA ALA A 218 9.07 12.78 1.23
C ALA A 218 7.61 12.43 0.93
N LEU A 219 6.90 11.84 1.91
CA LEU A 219 5.48 11.47 1.74
C LEU A 219 4.61 12.70 1.47
N ILE A 220 4.75 13.76 2.28
CA ILE A 220 3.94 14.98 2.11
C ILE A 220 4.21 15.62 0.75
N ALA A 221 5.47 15.74 0.34
CA ALA A 221 5.84 16.33 -0.95
C ALA A 221 5.27 15.53 -2.13
N THR A 222 5.45 14.20 -2.11
CA THR A 222 5.00 13.31 -3.19
C THR A 222 3.47 13.29 -3.30
N LEU A 223 2.78 13.19 -2.17
CA LEU A 223 1.32 13.18 -2.16
C LEU A 223 0.73 14.52 -2.60
N LYS A 224 1.28 15.65 -2.15
CA LYS A 224 0.83 16.98 -2.61
C LYS A 224 1.02 17.16 -4.11
N ALA A 225 2.15 16.74 -4.66
CA ALA A 225 2.39 16.79 -6.10
C ALA A 225 1.38 15.95 -6.87
N ARG A 226 1.07 14.73 -6.39
CA ARG A 226 0.06 13.84 -6.99
C ARG A 226 -1.34 14.45 -6.97
N TYR A 227 -1.76 15.03 -5.85
CA TYR A 227 -3.07 15.68 -5.74
C TYR A 227 -3.18 16.93 -6.60
N HIS A 228 -2.11 17.72 -6.69
CA HIS A 228 -2.08 18.89 -7.57
C HIS A 228 -2.24 18.49 -9.03
N ASN A 229 -1.53 17.45 -9.48
CA ASN A 229 -1.62 16.96 -10.86
C ASN A 229 -3.01 16.40 -11.19
N ARG A 230 -3.68 15.71 -10.26
CA ARG A 230 -5.08 15.25 -10.44
C ARG A 230 -6.03 16.44 -10.64
N SER A 231 -5.96 17.45 -9.76
CA SER A 231 -6.83 18.63 -9.89
C SER A 231 -6.61 19.38 -11.20
N MET A 232 -5.40 19.42 -11.73
CA MET A 232 -5.11 20.02 -13.05
C MET A 232 -5.68 19.18 -14.19
N ALA A 233 -5.60 17.85 -14.13
CA ALA A 233 -6.19 16.96 -15.12
C ALA A 233 -7.72 17.07 -15.16
N ASP A 234 -8.37 17.14 -13.99
CA ASP A 234 -9.81 17.35 -13.89
C ASP A 234 -10.25 18.70 -14.52
N TYR A 235 -9.45 19.77 -14.35
CA TYR A 235 -9.70 21.06 -15.00
C TYR A 235 -9.52 21.01 -16.52
N GLU A 236 -8.55 20.28 -17.04
CA GLU A 236 -8.31 20.13 -18.47
C GLU A 236 -9.44 19.32 -19.15
N GLU A 237 -9.94 18.25 -18.53
CA GLU A 237 -11.10 17.48 -18.99
C GLU A 237 -12.38 18.36 -19.02
N ASP A 238 -12.65 19.12 -17.96
CA ASP A 238 -13.79 20.04 -17.91
C ASP A 238 -13.73 21.13 -19.01
N GLU A 239 -12.55 21.67 -19.32
CA GLU A 239 -12.37 22.63 -20.40
C GLU A 239 -12.58 22.01 -21.79
N GLU A 240 -12.16 20.76 -22.00
CA GLU A 240 -12.36 20.04 -23.27
C GLU A 240 -13.84 19.70 -23.48
N ASP A 241 -14.54 19.26 -22.44
CA ASP A 241 -16.00 19.02 -22.48
C ASP A 241 -16.78 20.32 -22.76
N ILE A 242 -16.40 21.45 -22.15
CA ILE A 242 -17.02 22.75 -22.41
C ILE A 242 -16.77 23.22 -23.84
N LYS A 243 -15.61 22.97 -24.43
CA LYS A 243 -15.31 23.27 -25.82
C LYS A 243 -16.17 22.44 -26.77
N THR A 244 -16.24 21.13 -26.52
CA THR A 244 -17.05 20.18 -27.31
C THR A 244 -18.55 20.55 -27.29
N ILE A 245 -19.10 20.91 -26.13
CA ILE A 245 -20.49 21.36 -25.99
C ILE A 245 -20.74 22.68 -26.76
N LYS A 246 -19.78 23.60 -26.79
CA LYS A 246 -19.90 24.86 -27.54
C LYS A 246 -19.85 24.66 -29.06
N GLU A 247 -19.04 23.71 -29.52
CA GLU A 247 -18.98 23.37 -30.98
C GLU A 247 -20.25 22.70 -31.48
N VAL A 248 -20.78 21.72 -30.71
CA VAL A 248 -22.07 21.05 -31.05
C VAL A 248 -23.24 22.03 -31.06
N LYS A 249 -23.23 23.09 -30.23
CA LYS A 249 -24.25 24.14 -30.26
C LYS A 249 -24.10 25.12 -31.40
N LYS A 250 -22.92 25.26 -32.03
CA LYS A 250 -22.70 26.10 -33.19
C LYS A 250 -23.14 25.40 -34.50
N GLU A 251 -23.03 24.08 -34.58
CA GLU A 251 -23.45 23.29 -35.75
C GLU A 251 -24.98 23.13 -35.88
N LYS A 252 -25.71 23.39 -34.80
CA LYS A 252 -27.19 23.30 -34.76
C LYS A 252 -27.90 24.63 -34.95
N LYS A 253 -27.19 25.68 -35.32
CA LYS A 253 -27.74 27.02 -35.69
C LYS A 253 -27.47 27.32 -37.17
#